data_85472aaf88a4e8cb3258d868d872710f
#
_entry.id   85472aaf88a4e8cb3258d868d872710f
#
_cell.length_a   1.000
_cell.length_b   1.000
_cell.length_c   1.000
_cell.angle_alpha   90.00
_cell.angle_beta   90.00
_cell.angle_gamma   90.00
#
_symmetry.space_group_name_H-M   'P 1'
#
loop_
_entity.id
_entity.type
_entity.pdbx_description
1 polymer ?
#
loop_
_entity_poly.entity_id
_entity_poly.type
_entity_poly.pdbx_seq_one_letter_code
_entity_poly.pdbx_strand_id
1 'polypeptide(L)'
;MLVCVVVGGASALLGQGSPSPSSEQQDSPVFEGLVLEGDSAVDAATVILHRVRPQASGLEPGLGSGEVGSTTVGPGGEFRFLLPSVPDADIEGDVYFASVEYEGVLYFGPGITALEQLDSLYVVQVFKSEEVPPEGLPLPLEQRVVIVEFAGDDWFATDLFVIHNQGTRTLLAQENGIVWSYPLPPGAAEPVLGDVGDLPPGAVTFEGGRVRVNAPIPPGGSGFMIRYRLEELGSTIPAPGRTARFEILIEEPSPPLRVDGLESLDVVAFESSTFRLYGGNELVDVNLTLVETADQGPPPLEWLALLATVMLAVGGFFAYVRPRRRVVAGQGPGLGREALILEVARIDDALAEAAEPDTRSEILERRAALLSLLRTSD
;
A
#
# COMPACT_ATOMS: atom_id res chain seq x y z
N MET A 1 7.63 -59.24 -59.07
CA MET A 1 8.63 -60.29 -58.87
C MET A 1 9.17 -60.07 -57.46
N LEU A 2 8.91 -60.77 -56.61
CA LEU A 2 9.23 -61.84 -55.74
C LEU A 2 8.53 -61.68 -54.39
N VAL A 3 7.80 -62.64 -54.09
CA VAL A 3 7.17 -63.11 -52.87
C VAL A 3 8.24 -63.43 -51.81
N CYS A 4 7.99 -63.17 -50.56
CA CYS A 4 8.24 -64.16 -49.46
C CYS A 4 7.37 -63.89 -48.25
N VAL A 5 6.58 -64.86 -47.95
CA VAL A 5 5.79 -65.12 -46.72
C VAL A 5 6.71 -65.71 -45.69
N VAL A 6 6.61 -65.32 -44.43
CA VAL A 6 6.88 -66.19 -43.27
C VAL A 6 5.91 -65.92 -42.13
N VAL A 7 5.30 -67.00 -41.74
CA VAL A 7 4.36 -67.19 -40.64
C VAL A 7 5.16 -67.36 -39.31
N GLY A 8 4.58 -66.93 -38.20
CA GLY A 8 4.90 -67.59 -36.94
C GLY A 8 4.83 -66.78 -35.68
N GLY A 9 3.93 -67.14 -34.81
CA GLY A 9 4.16 -67.10 -33.38
C GLY A 9 3.26 -66.16 -32.56
N ALA A 10 2.09 -66.67 -32.14
CA ALA A 10 1.32 -66.18 -31.04
C ALA A 10 2.07 -66.38 -29.71
N SER A 11 2.17 -65.33 -28.92
CA SER A 11 2.37 -65.41 -27.45
C SER A 11 1.55 -64.35 -26.79
N ALA A 12 0.48 -64.78 -26.17
CA ALA A 12 -0.34 -63.98 -25.26
C ALA A 12 0.48 -63.74 -23.99
N LEU A 13 0.83 -62.48 -23.75
CA LEU A 13 1.24 -62.00 -22.45
C LEU A 13 0.14 -61.14 -21.87
N LEU A 14 -0.52 -61.64 -20.83
CA LEU A 14 -1.43 -60.95 -19.94
C LEU A 14 -0.65 -59.81 -19.27
N GLY A 15 -0.74 -58.63 -19.81
CA GLY A 15 -0.31 -57.38 -19.17
C GLY A 15 -1.35 -56.96 -18.14
N GLN A 16 -1.02 -57.12 -16.85
CA GLN A 16 -1.74 -56.51 -15.75
C GLN A 16 -1.72 -55.00 -15.98
N GLY A 17 -2.90 -54.46 -16.26
CA GLY A 17 -3.12 -53.01 -16.25
C GLY A 17 -2.94 -52.55 -14.81
N SER A 18 -1.87 -51.83 -14.54
CA SER A 18 -1.75 -50.97 -13.36
C SER A 18 -2.91 -50.01 -13.39
N PRO A 19 -3.67 -49.84 -12.32
CA PRO A 19 -4.66 -48.78 -12.24
C PRO A 19 -3.87 -47.47 -12.33
N SER A 20 -4.18 -46.67 -13.35
CA SER A 20 -3.78 -45.27 -13.39
C SER A 20 -4.20 -44.64 -12.06
N PRO A 21 -3.33 -43.85 -11.40
CA PRO A 21 -3.78 -43.10 -10.25
C PRO A 21 -4.97 -42.27 -10.68
N SER A 22 -6.08 -42.47 -10.03
CA SER A 22 -7.24 -41.59 -10.11
C SER A 22 -6.71 -40.20 -9.88
N SER A 23 -6.80 -39.34 -10.88
CA SER A 23 -6.67 -37.93 -10.67
C SER A 23 -7.67 -37.59 -9.57
N GLU A 24 -7.19 -37.31 -8.36
CA GLU A 24 -7.99 -36.70 -7.32
C GLU A 24 -8.60 -35.47 -7.98
N GLN A 25 -9.90 -35.56 -8.16
CA GLN A 25 -10.70 -34.46 -8.65
C GLN A 25 -10.68 -33.46 -7.53
N GLN A 26 -9.72 -32.55 -7.58
CA GLN A 26 -9.55 -31.47 -6.63
C GLN A 26 -10.82 -30.62 -6.81
N ASP A 27 -11.74 -30.70 -5.85
CA ASP A 27 -12.96 -29.90 -5.88
C ASP A 27 -12.53 -28.43 -6.00
N SER A 28 -12.96 -27.79 -7.09
CA SER A 28 -12.65 -26.38 -7.34
C SER A 28 -13.15 -25.54 -6.18
N PRO A 29 -12.31 -24.67 -5.60
CA PRO A 29 -12.74 -23.83 -4.49
C PRO A 29 -13.93 -22.96 -4.90
N VAL A 30 -14.84 -22.74 -3.98
CA VAL A 30 -16.02 -21.91 -4.19
C VAL A 30 -15.76 -20.52 -3.63
N PHE A 31 -16.01 -19.50 -4.44
CA PHE A 31 -15.94 -18.10 -4.05
C PHE A 31 -17.36 -17.53 -4.01
N GLU A 32 -17.82 -17.19 -2.83
CA GLU A 32 -19.15 -16.65 -2.57
C GLU A 32 -19.06 -15.28 -1.94
N GLY A 33 -20.01 -14.38 -2.26
CA GLY A 33 -20.03 -13.07 -1.69
C GLY A 33 -21.36 -12.36 -1.85
N LEU A 34 -21.40 -11.13 -1.34
CA LEU A 34 -22.54 -10.22 -1.43
C LEU A 34 -22.12 -8.90 -2.09
N VAL A 35 -23.08 -8.31 -2.83
CA VAL A 35 -22.99 -6.91 -3.27
C VAL A 35 -23.94 -6.09 -2.42
N LEU A 36 -23.41 -5.10 -1.70
CA LEU A 36 -24.18 -4.29 -0.76
C LEU A 36 -24.06 -2.80 -1.06
N GLU A 37 -25.18 -2.07 -0.97
CA GLU A 37 -25.24 -0.61 -0.85
C GLU A 37 -25.53 -0.27 0.63
N GLY A 38 -24.50 0.11 1.40
CA GLY A 38 -24.61 0.14 2.86
C GLY A 38 -24.92 -1.24 3.42
N ASP A 39 -26.07 -1.39 4.10
CA ASP A 39 -26.56 -2.67 4.62
C ASP A 39 -27.61 -3.32 3.71
N SER A 40 -27.90 -2.75 2.54
CA SER A 40 -28.94 -3.21 1.62
C SER A 40 -28.32 -4.03 0.48
N ALA A 41 -28.92 -5.17 0.21
CA ALA A 41 -28.55 -5.99 -0.96
C ALA A 41 -28.84 -5.26 -2.28
N VAL A 42 -27.95 -5.40 -3.24
CA VAL A 42 -28.14 -4.88 -4.60
C VAL A 42 -28.57 -6.02 -5.51
N ASP A 43 -29.73 -5.84 -6.16
CA ASP A 43 -30.27 -6.83 -7.08
C ASP A 43 -29.80 -6.60 -8.52
N ALA A 44 -29.68 -7.68 -9.27
CA ALA A 44 -29.48 -7.68 -10.73
C ALA A 44 -28.18 -6.98 -11.22
N ALA A 45 -27.21 -6.69 -10.34
CA ALA A 45 -25.90 -6.21 -10.76
C ALA A 45 -25.08 -7.35 -11.39
N THR A 46 -24.17 -7.01 -12.29
CA THR A 46 -23.22 -7.97 -12.85
C THR A 46 -21.93 -7.93 -12.05
N VAL A 47 -21.54 -9.09 -11.52
CA VAL A 47 -20.25 -9.29 -10.85
C VAL A 47 -19.29 -9.94 -11.82
N ILE A 48 -18.08 -9.41 -11.92
CA ILE A 48 -16.99 -9.96 -12.72
C ILE A 48 -15.92 -10.46 -11.77
N LEU A 49 -15.55 -11.73 -11.92
CA LEU A 49 -14.41 -12.32 -11.21
C LEU A 49 -13.14 -12.06 -12.00
N HIS A 50 -12.15 -11.50 -11.34
CA HIS A 50 -10.81 -11.27 -11.86
C HIS A 50 -9.79 -12.20 -11.21
N ARG A 51 -8.77 -12.51 -11.97
CA ARG A 51 -7.57 -13.17 -11.49
C ARG A 51 -6.36 -12.32 -11.80
N VAL A 52 -5.47 -12.15 -10.83
CA VAL A 52 -4.15 -11.57 -11.01
C VAL A 52 -3.13 -12.60 -10.60
N ARG A 53 -2.14 -12.80 -11.46
CA ARG A 53 -0.98 -13.63 -11.17
C ARG A 53 0.23 -12.71 -11.04
N PRO A 54 0.73 -12.48 -9.83
CA PRO A 54 1.93 -11.69 -9.62
C PRO A 54 3.11 -12.32 -10.38
N GLN A 55 3.97 -11.50 -10.98
CA GLN A 55 5.22 -11.98 -11.55
C GLN A 55 6.41 -11.62 -10.65
N ALA A 56 7.44 -12.44 -10.66
CA ALA A 56 8.67 -12.22 -9.90
C ALA A 56 9.42 -10.92 -10.27
N SER A 57 9.07 -10.27 -11.35
CA SER A 57 9.72 -9.04 -11.87
C SER A 57 8.93 -7.75 -11.64
N GLY A 58 7.93 -7.75 -10.76
CA GLY A 58 7.16 -6.53 -10.39
C GLY A 58 5.91 -6.32 -11.25
N LEU A 59 5.33 -5.22 -11.16
CA LEU A 59 4.11 -4.53 -11.58
C LEU A 59 3.33 -4.98 -12.85
N GLU A 60 3.87 -5.85 -13.70
CA GLU A 60 3.13 -6.33 -14.87
C GLU A 60 2.27 -7.55 -14.53
N PRO A 61 0.98 -7.58 -14.88
CA PRO A 61 0.15 -8.76 -14.70
C PRO A 61 0.70 -9.97 -15.45
N GLY A 62 0.89 -11.09 -14.75
CA GLY A 62 1.38 -12.33 -15.35
C GLY A 62 0.48 -12.88 -16.45
N LEU A 63 1.04 -13.74 -17.29
CA LEU A 63 0.26 -14.49 -18.28
C LEU A 63 -0.88 -15.25 -17.58
N GLY A 64 -2.12 -15.01 -18.02
CA GLY A 64 -3.33 -15.59 -17.43
C GLY A 64 -4.03 -14.70 -16.39
N SER A 65 -3.53 -13.48 -16.13
CA SER A 65 -4.29 -12.44 -15.43
C SER A 65 -5.43 -11.91 -16.29
N GLY A 66 -6.52 -11.48 -15.66
CA GLY A 66 -7.68 -10.89 -16.30
C GLY A 66 -9.02 -11.43 -15.80
N GLU A 67 -10.06 -11.19 -16.56
CA GLU A 67 -11.41 -11.70 -16.27
C GLU A 67 -11.46 -13.23 -16.36
N VAL A 68 -12.01 -13.86 -15.33
CA VAL A 68 -12.21 -15.31 -15.24
C VAL A 68 -13.64 -15.69 -15.61
N GLY A 69 -14.61 -14.86 -15.26
CA GLY A 69 -16.01 -15.05 -15.57
C GLY A 69 -16.89 -13.98 -14.96
N SER A 70 -18.16 -14.01 -15.32
CA SER A 70 -19.15 -13.07 -14.79
C SER A 70 -20.43 -13.80 -14.38
N THR A 71 -21.15 -13.22 -13.42
CA THR A 71 -22.46 -13.71 -12.97
C THR A 71 -23.35 -12.53 -12.61
N THR A 72 -24.65 -12.75 -12.55
CA THR A 72 -25.60 -11.75 -12.05
C THR A 72 -25.93 -12.08 -10.60
N VAL A 73 -25.95 -11.10 -9.73
CA VAL A 73 -26.32 -11.25 -8.32
C VAL A 73 -27.77 -11.72 -8.17
N GLY A 74 -28.02 -12.56 -7.18
CA GLY A 74 -29.34 -12.99 -6.79
C GLY A 74 -30.15 -11.91 -6.03
N PRO A 75 -31.42 -12.21 -5.67
CA PRO A 75 -32.30 -11.23 -5.01
C PRO A 75 -31.84 -10.73 -3.65
N GLY A 76 -30.89 -11.45 -3.02
CA GLY A 76 -30.25 -11.07 -1.74
C GLY A 76 -28.86 -10.45 -1.94
N GLY A 77 -28.48 -10.08 -3.17
CA GLY A 77 -27.16 -9.55 -3.49
C GLY A 77 -26.07 -10.61 -3.58
N GLU A 78 -26.43 -11.89 -3.45
CA GLU A 78 -25.48 -13.01 -3.44
C GLU A 78 -24.95 -13.33 -4.83
N PHE A 79 -23.68 -13.70 -4.89
CA PHE A 79 -23.00 -14.22 -6.07
C PHE A 79 -22.10 -15.40 -5.73
N ARG A 80 -21.80 -16.21 -6.74
CA ARG A 80 -20.99 -17.42 -6.57
C ARG A 80 -20.18 -17.71 -7.83
N PHE A 81 -18.90 -18.08 -7.63
CA PHE A 81 -18.01 -18.57 -8.67
C PHE A 81 -17.31 -19.86 -8.24
N LEU A 82 -16.96 -20.70 -9.21
CA LEU A 82 -16.00 -21.77 -9.04
C LEU A 82 -14.64 -21.25 -9.49
N LEU A 83 -13.66 -21.26 -8.58
CA LEU A 83 -12.31 -20.82 -8.89
C LEU A 83 -11.56 -21.88 -9.70
N PRO A 84 -10.83 -21.48 -10.75
CA PRO A 84 -10.04 -22.41 -11.56
C PRO A 84 -8.82 -22.96 -10.83
N SER A 85 -8.34 -22.29 -9.77
CA SER A 85 -7.22 -22.71 -8.92
C SER A 85 -7.42 -22.23 -7.48
N VAL A 86 -6.63 -22.75 -6.57
CA VAL A 86 -6.59 -22.32 -5.18
C VAL A 86 -5.94 -20.93 -5.11
N PRO A 87 -6.53 -19.97 -4.36
CA PRO A 87 -5.90 -18.68 -4.12
C PRO A 87 -4.57 -18.86 -3.36
N ASP A 88 -3.55 -18.16 -3.82
CA ASP A 88 -2.22 -18.16 -3.21
C ASP A 88 -1.55 -16.80 -3.45
N ALA A 89 -0.88 -16.26 -2.45
CA ALA A 89 -0.11 -15.02 -2.53
C ALA A 89 1.33 -15.22 -2.98
N ASP A 90 1.78 -16.48 -3.17
CA ASP A 90 3.12 -16.76 -3.65
C ASP A 90 3.33 -16.23 -5.08
N ILE A 91 4.59 -16.03 -5.47
CA ILE A 91 5.01 -15.35 -6.73
C ILE A 91 4.35 -15.95 -8.00
N GLU A 92 3.95 -17.23 -7.97
CA GLU A 92 3.26 -17.90 -9.06
C GLU A 92 1.78 -18.19 -8.73
N GLY A 93 1.31 -17.73 -7.58
CA GLY A 93 -0.04 -17.96 -7.08
C GLY A 93 -1.08 -17.12 -7.82
N ASP A 94 -2.33 -17.50 -7.69
CA ASP A 94 -3.47 -16.77 -8.25
C ASP A 94 -4.16 -15.96 -7.14
N VAL A 95 -4.27 -14.65 -7.33
CA VAL A 95 -5.05 -13.75 -6.49
C VAL A 95 -6.38 -13.47 -7.20
N TYR A 96 -7.49 -13.62 -6.48
CA TYR A 96 -8.82 -13.39 -7.01
C TYR A 96 -9.47 -12.17 -6.33
N PHE A 97 -10.26 -11.43 -7.10
CA PHE A 97 -11.15 -10.38 -6.58
C PHE A 97 -12.36 -10.23 -7.49
N ALA A 98 -13.42 -9.69 -6.94
CA ALA A 98 -14.62 -9.38 -7.69
C ALA A 98 -14.74 -7.88 -7.97
N SER A 99 -15.30 -7.52 -9.12
CA SER A 99 -15.72 -6.15 -9.42
C SER A 99 -17.20 -6.08 -9.79
N VAL A 100 -17.79 -4.91 -9.54
CA VAL A 100 -19.19 -4.62 -9.85
C VAL A 100 -19.28 -3.23 -10.45
N GLU A 101 -19.94 -3.09 -11.59
CA GLU A 101 -20.34 -1.78 -12.09
C GLU A 101 -21.71 -1.40 -11.49
N TYR A 102 -21.72 -0.28 -10.78
CA TYR A 102 -22.93 0.24 -10.15
C TYR A 102 -23.01 1.76 -10.32
N GLU A 103 -24.14 2.24 -10.86
CA GLU A 103 -24.35 3.66 -11.21
C GLU A 103 -23.20 4.30 -12.00
N GLY A 104 -22.62 3.55 -12.96
CA GLY A 104 -21.53 4.01 -13.83
C GLY A 104 -20.15 4.05 -13.16
N VAL A 105 -20.02 3.48 -11.96
CA VAL A 105 -18.75 3.36 -11.22
C VAL A 105 -18.40 1.89 -11.08
N LEU A 106 -17.12 1.58 -11.30
CA LEU A 106 -16.58 0.25 -11.10
C LEU A 106 -16.01 0.14 -9.69
N TYR A 107 -16.61 -0.74 -8.89
CA TYR A 107 -16.18 -1.04 -7.53
C TYR A 107 -15.45 -2.37 -7.48
N PHE A 108 -14.42 -2.45 -6.64
CA PHE A 108 -13.63 -3.65 -6.42
C PHE A 108 -13.77 -4.11 -4.98
N GLY A 109 -13.90 -5.40 -4.80
CA GLY A 109 -13.80 -6.01 -3.49
C GLY A 109 -12.34 -6.35 -3.13
N PRO A 110 -12.07 -6.82 -1.91
CA PRO A 110 -10.73 -7.16 -1.44
C PRO A 110 -10.13 -8.33 -2.24
N GLY A 111 -8.80 -8.37 -2.34
CA GLY A 111 -8.09 -9.50 -2.94
C GLY A 111 -8.13 -10.74 -2.06
N ILE A 112 -8.42 -11.89 -2.64
CA ILE A 112 -8.33 -13.22 -2.01
C ILE A 112 -6.97 -13.82 -2.36
N THR A 113 -6.12 -13.94 -1.37
CA THR A 113 -4.72 -14.39 -1.49
C THR A 113 -4.45 -15.71 -0.79
N ALA A 114 -5.45 -16.28 -0.07
CA ALA A 114 -5.33 -17.53 0.64
C ALA A 114 -6.68 -18.26 0.69
N LEU A 115 -6.64 -19.60 0.74
CA LEU A 115 -7.82 -20.45 0.74
C LEU A 115 -8.74 -20.16 1.93
N GLU A 116 -8.16 -19.90 3.10
CA GLU A 116 -8.89 -19.64 4.35
C GLU A 116 -9.77 -18.38 4.29
N GLN A 117 -9.45 -17.45 3.40
CA GLN A 117 -10.26 -16.23 3.21
C GLN A 117 -11.61 -16.54 2.54
N LEU A 118 -11.73 -17.67 1.84
CA LEU A 118 -12.99 -18.10 1.24
C LEU A 118 -14.03 -18.56 2.28
N ASP A 119 -13.61 -18.87 3.51
CA ASP A 119 -14.51 -19.23 4.62
C ASP A 119 -15.17 -17.97 5.23
N SER A 120 -14.73 -16.77 4.87
CA SER A 120 -15.26 -15.51 5.34
C SER A 120 -16.24 -14.92 4.33
N LEU A 121 -17.23 -14.16 4.82
CA LEU A 121 -18.16 -13.45 3.96
C LEU A 121 -17.39 -12.40 3.13
N TYR A 122 -17.39 -12.56 1.81
CA TYR A 122 -16.84 -11.59 0.88
C TYR A 122 -17.88 -10.53 0.53
N VAL A 123 -17.52 -9.25 0.62
CA VAL A 123 -18.45 -8.17 0.33
C VAL A 123 -17.81 -7.22 -0.69
N VAL A 124 -18.56 -6.92 -1.76
CA VAL A 124 -18.30 -5.78 -2.63
C VAL A 124 -19.24 -4.66 -2.21
N GLN A 125 -18.66 -3.64 -1.59
CA GLN A 125 -19.42 -2.46 -1.18
C GLN A 125 -19.56 -1.51 -2.37
N VAL A 126 -20.80 -1.11 -2.69
CA VAL A 126 -21.12 -0.13 -3.73
C VAL A 126 -21.88 1.04 -3.14
N PHE A 127 -21.89 2.17 -3.84
CA PHE A 127 -22.50 3.39 -3.36
C PHE A 127 -23.26 4.09 -4.49
N LYS A 128 -24.36 4.78 -4.14
CA LYS A 128 -24.98 5.73 -5.06
C LYS A 128 -24.02 6.82 -5.44
N SER A 129 -24.16 7.31 -6.65
CA SER A 129 -23.32 8.39 -7.15
C SER A 129 -23.98 9.76 -6.99
N GLU A 130 -23.14 10.80 -6.98
CA GLU A 130 -23.53 12.20 -6.94
C GLU A 130 -22.52 13.03 -7.75
N GLU A 131 -23.02 13.82 -8.71
CA GLU A 131 -22.16 14.73 -9.46
C GLU A 131 -21.81 15.96 -8.63
N VAL A 132 -20.53 16.34 -8.63
CA VAL A 132 -20.03 17.54 -7.97
C VAL A 132 -19.95 18.71 -8.96
N PRO A 133 -19.84 19.98 -8.47
CA PRO A 133 -19.59 21.13 -9.33
C PRO A 133 -18.32 20.95 -10.19
N PRO A 134 -18.21 21.59 -11.36
CA PRO A 134 -17.08 21.41 -12.29
C PRO A 134 -15.71 21.74 -11.67
N GLU A 135 -15.67 22.65 -10.72
CA GLU A 135 -14.47 23.04 -9.96
C GLU A 135 -14.08 22.04 -8.88
N GLY A 136 -14.91 21.03 -8.62
CA GLY A 136 -14.73 20.03 -7.58
C GLY A 136 -15.15 20.51 -6.18
N LEU A 137 -14.90 19.66 -5.19
CA LEU A 137 -15.18 19.92 -3.78
C LEU A 137 -13.89 20.04 -2.96
N PRO A 138 -13.87 20.91 -1.93
CA PRO A 138 -12.76 21.02 -0.99
C PRO A 138 -12.81 19.88 0.06
N LEU A 139 -12.60 18.63 -0.39
CA LEU A 139 -12.61 17.50 0.53
C LEU A 139 -11.41 17.56 1.48
N PRO A 140 -11.59 17.19 2.76
CA PRO A 140 -10.50 17.10 3.71
C PRO A 140 -9.56 15.94 3.35
N LEU A 141 -8.34 16.01 3.85
CA LEU A 141 -7.42 14.89 3.82
C LEU A 141 -7.50 14.12 5.15
N GLU A 142 -7.65 12.81 5.06
CA GLU A 142 -7.46 11.91 6.20
C GLU A 142 -5.99 11.86 6.58
N GLN A 143 -5.13 11.72 5.56
CA GLN A 143 -3.70 11.69 5.74
C GLN A 143 -2.99 12.39 4.57
N ARG A 144 -1.88 13.04 4.89
CA ARG A 144 -0.88 13.47 3.92
C ARG A 144 0.51 13.16 4.43
N VAL A 145 1.32 12.49 3.62
CA VAL A 145 2.71 12.16 3.94
C VAL A 145 3.60 12.69 2.83
N VAL A 146 4.56 13.52 3.19
CA VAL A 146 5.56 14.05 2.25
C VAL A 146 6.92 13.44 2.59
N ILE A 147 7.46 12.61 1.71
CA ILE A 147 8.81 12.06 1.84
C ILE A 147 9.73 12.95 1.01
N VAL A 148 10.73 13.54 1.67
CA VAL A 148 11.70 14.44 1.06
C VAL A 148 13.04 13.73 0.98
N GLU A 149 13.57 13.59 -0.23
CA GLU A 149 14.81 12.90 -0.54
C GLU A 149 15.82 13.86 -1.18
N PHE A 150 17.10 13.72 -0.84
CA PHE A 150 18.18 14.46 -1.50
C PHE A 150 19.00 13.49 -2.35
N ALA A 151 18.94 13.65 -3.67
CA ALA A 151 19.63 12.77 -4.61
C ALA A 151 20.42 13.58 -5.64
N GLY A 152 21.72 13.33 -5.71
CA GLY A 152 22.63 14.12 -6.53
C GLY A 152 22.80 15.53 -5.93
N ASP A 153 22.28 16.54 -6.61
CA ASP A 153 22.27 17.94 -6.17
C ASP A 153 20.84 18.48 -6.05
N ASP A 154 19.84 17.62 -6.23
CA ASP A 154 18.42 17.99 -6.29
C ASP A 154 17.62 17.42 -5.10
N TRP A 155 16.57 18.13 -4.74
CA TRP A 155 15.56 17.67 -3.79
C TRP A 155 14.34 17.12 -4.53
N PHE A 156 13.89 15.95 -4.09
CA PHE A 156 12.67 15.32 -4.58
C PHE A 156 11.68 15.18 -3.43
N ALA A 157 10.40 15.27 -3.76
CA ALA A 157 9.33 14.99 -2.82
C ALA A 157 8.40 13.95 -3.40
N THR A 158 8.11 12.92 -2.60
CA THR A 158 7.03 11.97 -2.83
C THR A 158 5.91 12.31 -1.87
N ASP A 159 4.74 12.70 -2.40
CA ASP A 159 3.62 13.26 -1.65
C ASP A 159 2.43 12.30 -1.77
N LEU A 160 2.10 11.64 -0.68
CA LEU A 160 0.95 10.75 -0.54
C LEU A 160 -0.24 11.53 0.00
N PHE A 161 -1.35 11.48 -0.71
CA PHE A 161 -2.63 12.04 -0.32
C PHE A 161 -3.64 10.93 -0.05
N VAL A 162 -4.37 11.03 1.05
CA VAL A 162 -5.57 10.24 1.31
C VAL A 162 -6.73 11.22 1.42
N ILE A 163 -7.50 11.34 0.32
CA ILE A 163 -8.68 12.20 0.26
C ILE A 163 -9.80 11.50 1.05
N HIS A 164 -10.51 12.24 1.89
CA HIS A 164 -11.59 11.68 2.71
C HIS A 164 -12.96 12.19 2.26
N ASN A 165 -13.72 11.32 1.61
CA ASN A 165 -15.13 11.57 1.34
C ASN A 165 -15.96 11.16 2.57
N GLN A 166 -16.41 12.16 3.33
CA GLN A 166 -17.23 11.96 4.54
C GLN A 166 -18.71 11.69 4.23
N GLY A 167 -19.10 11.73 2.96
CA GLY A 167 -20.46 11.45 2.51
C GLY A 167 -20.77 9.95 2.47
N THR A 168 -21.96 9.64 2.01
CA THR A 168 -22.45 8.26 1.80
C THR A 168 -22.57 7.91 0.33
N ARG A 169 -22.16 8.81 -0.57
CA ARG A 169 -22.26 8.66 -2.02
C ARG A 169 -20.89 8.79 -2.65
N THR A 170 -20.69 8.10 -3.77
CA THR A 170 -19.51 8.29 -4.62
C THR A 170 -19.63 9.62 -5.36
N LEU A 171 -18.61 10.45 -5.24
CA LEU A 171 -18.54 11.74 -5.90
C LEU A 171 -18.01 11.57 -7.33
N LEU A 172 -18.72 12.13 -8.31
CA LEU A 172 -18.38 12.07 -9.72
C LEU A 172 -18.09 13.47 -10.27
N ALA A 173 -17.06 13.56 -11.12
CA ALA A 173 -16.84 14.77 -11.91
C ALA A 173 -17.92 14.91 -12.98
N GLN A 174 -18.40 16.13 -13.20
CA GLN A 174 -19.16 16.44 -14.40
C GLN A 174 -18.28 16.37 -15.65
N GLU A 175 -18.91 16.39 -16.84
CA GLU A 175 -18.16 16.39 -18.10
C GLU A 175 -17.12 17.53 -18.13
N ASN A 176 -15.85 17.18 -18.34
CA ASN A 176 -14.69 18.07 -18.28
C ASN A 176 -14.42 18.73 -16.91
N GLY A 177 -15.08 18.28 -15.84
CA GLY A 177 -14.88 18.73 -14.48
C GLY A 177 -13.82 17.90 -13.73
N ILE A 178 -13.67 18.24 -12.46
CA ILE A 178 -12.84 17.52 -11.51
C ILE A 178 -13.67 17.19 -10.26
N VAL A 179 -13.29 16.15 -9.51
CA VAL A 179 -13.89 15.88 -8.21
C VAL A 179 -13.17 16.64 -7.11
N TRP A 180 -11.86 16.76 -7.24
CA TRP A 180 -11.02 17.39 -6.21
C TRP A 180 -9.77 18.01 -6.81
N SER A 181 -9.23 19.05 -6.16
CA SER A 181 -7.92 19.61 -6.51
C SER A 181 -7.19 20.18 -5.30
N TYR A 182 -5.86 20.12 -5.36
CA TYR A 182 -5.00 20.59 -4.27
C TYR A 182 -3.77 21.35 -4.80
N PRO A 183 -3.32 22.42 -4.14
CA PRO A 183 -2.14 23.14 -4.57
C PRO A 183 -0.88 22.33 -4.30
N LEU A 184 0.05 22.36 -5.25
CA LEU A 184 1.42 21.89 -5.06
C LEU A 184 2.28 22.99 -4.44
N PRO A 185 3.41 22.65 -3.82
CA PRO A 185 4.39 23.64 -3.39
C PRO A 185 4.82 24.53 -4.55
N PRO A 186 5.01 25.85 -4.34
CA PRO A 186 5.70 26.67 -5.31
C PRO A 186 7.08 26.09 -5.61
N GLY A 187 7.44 25.96 -6.88
CA GLY A 187 8.69 25.29 -7.27
C GLY A 187 8.60 23.78 -7.39
N ALA A 188 7.43 23.17 -7.23
CA ALA A 188 7.21 21.77 -7.61
C ALA A 188 7.31 21.62 -9.14
N ALA A 189 8.38 21.01 -9.59
CA ALA A 189 8.68 20.81 -11.02
C ALA A 189 8.47 19.36 -11.42
N GLU A 190 8.03 19.16 -12.66
CA GLU A 190 7.90 17.84 -13.28
C GLU A 190 7.07 16.85 -12.45
N PRO A 191 5.86 17.22 -11.98
CA PRO A 191 5.06 16.33 -11.17
C PRO A 191 4.59 15.14 -12.00
N VAL A 192 4.74 13.94 -11.45
CA VAL A 192 4.29 12.67 -12.03
C VAL A 192 3.44 11.90 -11.04
N LEU A 193 2.48 11.12 -11.54
CA LEU A 193 1.74 10.18 -10.73
C LEU A 193 2.65 9.00 -10.38
N GLY A 194 2.65 8.57 -9.12
CA GLY A 194 3.32 7.35 -8.69
C GLY A 194 2.51 6.09 -9.04
N ASP A 195 3.17 4.95 -8.96
CA ASP A 195 2.59 3.67 -9.36
C ASP A 195 1.63 3.08 -8.31
N VAL A 196 1.54 3.69 -7.14
CA VAL A 196 0.75 3.20 -5.99
C VAL A 196 -0.42 4.14 -5.73
N GLY A 197 -1.62 3.57 -5.59
CA GLY A 197 -2.82 4.31 -5.22
C GLY A 197 -4.11 3.68 -5.74
N ASP A 198 -5.23 4.20 -5.25
CA ASP A 198 -6.58 3.72 -5.58
C ASP A 198 -7.11 4.32 -6.89
N LEU A 199 -6.43 5.33 -7.44
CA LEU A 199 -6.91 6.05 -8.61
C LEU A 199 -6.37 5.45 -9.92
N PRO A 200 -7.23 5.32 -10.93
CA PRO A 200 -6.81 4.75 -12.21
C PRO A 200 -5.82 5.69 -12.94
N PRO A 201 -4.93 5.13 -13.79
CA PRO A 201 -4.06 5.92 -14.64
C PRO A 201 -4.84 6.96 -15.47
N GLY A 202 -4.33 8.19 -15.52
CA GLY A 202 -4.97 9.29 -16.22
C GLY A 202 -6.08 10.02 -15.46
N ALA A 203 -6.46 9.54 -14.28
CA ALA A 203 -7.40 10.21 -13.38
C ALA A 203 -6.81 11.41 -12.65
N VAL A 204 -5.49 11.49 -12.60
CA VAL A 204 -4.75 12.58 -11.96
C VAL A 204 -4.05 13.41 -13.03
N THR A 205 -4.26 14.71 -12.99
CA THR A 205 -3.63 15.68 -13.90
C THR A 205 -2.99 16.84 -13.13
N PHE A 206 -2.05 17.51 -13.74
CA PHE A 206 -1.33 18.64 -13.15
C PHE A 206 -1.53 19.89 -13.99
N GLU A 207 -2.12 20.90 -13.43
CA GLU A 207 -2.41 22.16 -14.13
C GLU A 207 -2.40 23.35 -13.18
N GLY A 208 -1.76 24.44 -13.57
CA GLY A 208 -1.72 25.69 -12.81
C GLY A 208 -1.12 25.54 -11.40
N GLY A 209 -0.10 24.69 -11.22
CA GLY A 209 0.51 24.42 -9.90
C GLY A 209 -0.41 23.65 -8.95
N ARG A 210 -1.33 22.88 -9.50
CA ARG A 210 -2.27 22.06 -8.71
C ARG A 210 -2.32 20.64 -9.25
N VAL A 211 -2.48 19.68 -8.34
CA VAL A 211 -2.95 18.34 -8.67
C VAL A 211 -4.48 18.36 -8.76
N ARG A 212 -5.03 17.68 -9.74
CA ARG A 212 -6.48 17.56 -10.01
C ARG A 212 -6.86 16.12 -10.19
N VAL A 213 -7.97 15.73 -9.60
CA VAL A 213 -8.52 14.36 -9.67
C VAL A 213 -9.89 14.43 -10.33
N ASN A 214 -10.07 13.64 -11.39
CA ASN A 214 -11.35 13.48 -12.10
C ASN A 214 -11.96 12.08 -11.95
N ALA A 215 -11.31 11.16 -11.23
CA ALA A 215 -11.86 9.84 -10.93
C ALA A 215 -12.99 9.91 -9.90
N PRO A 216 -13.89 8.93 -9.88
CA PRO A 216 -14.85 8.73 -8.79
C PRO A 216 -14.14 8.63 -7.44
N ILE A 217 -14.66 9.32 -6.43
CA ILE A 217 -14.18 9.25 -5.04
C ILE A 217 -15.30 8.63 -4.18
N PRO A 218 -15.22 7.34 -3.84
CA PRO A 218 -16.20 6.67 -2.99
C PRO A 218 -16.14 7.19 -1.55
N PRO A 219 -17.15 6.92 -0.72
CA PRO A 219 -17.10 7.15 0.71
C PRO A 219 -15.88 6.53 1.37
N GLY A 220 -15.29 7.22 2.31
CA GLY A 220 -14.05 6.83 2.99
C GLY A 220 -12.81 7.47 2.38
N GLY A 221 -11.67 6.83 2.55
CA GLY A 221 -10.36 7.29 2.08
C GLY A 221 -10.07 6.81 0.65
N SER A 222 -9.55 7.71 -0.19
CA SER A 222 -8.99 7.37 -1.51
C SER A 222 -7.57 7.89 -1.57
N GLY A 223 -6.60 6.97 -1.72
CA GLY A 223 -5.18 7.25 -1.67
C GLY A 223 -4.56 7.33 -3.07
N PHE A 224 -3.60 8.23 -3.24
CA PHE A 224 -2.71 8.26 -4.40
C PHE A 224 -1.41 8.98 -4.03
N MET A 225 -0.39 8.75 -4.84
CA MET A 225 0.95 9.28 -4.64
C MET A 225 1.41 10.06 -5.86
N ILE A 226 2.10 11.17 -5.64
CA ILE A 226 2.77 11.91 -6.70
C ILE A 226 4.24 12.12 -6.34
N ARG A 227 5.08 12.26 -7.36
CA ARG A 227 6.49 12.62 -7.17
C ARG A 227 6.80 13.88 -7.98
N TYR A 228 7.57 14.78 -7.39
CA TYR A 228 8.02 16.01 -8.04
C TYR A 228 9.39 16.45 -7.53
N ARG A 229 10.09 17.25 -8.32
CA ARG A 229 11.33 17.89 -7.91
C ARG A 229 11.02 19.23 -7.23
N LEU A 230 11.71 19.53 -6.14
CA LEU A 230 11.66 20.82 -5.45
C LEU A 230 12.79 21.71 -5.98
N GLU A 231 12.47 22.77 -6.74
CA GLU A 231 13.48 23.65 -7.32
C GLU A 231 14.09 24.61 -6.30
N GLU A 232 13.35 24.94 -5.24
CA GLU A 232 13.80 25.88 -4.20
C GLU A 232 13.49 25.34 -2.81
N LEU A 233 14.52 25.23 -1.97
CA LEU A 233 14.34 25.09 -0.53
C LEU A 233 13.90 26.43 0.08
N GLY A 234 13.07 26.39 1.10
CA GLY A 234 12.37 27.58 1.63
C GLY A 234 10.99 27.76 1.03
N SER A 235 10.64 26.93 0.05
CA SER A 235 9.28 26.86 -0.47
C SER A 235 8.29 26.42 0.58
N THR A 236 7.12 27.03 0.54
CA THR A 236 6.00 26.69 1.40
C THR A 236 5.29 25.45 0.89
N ILE A 237 5.09 24.45 1.73
CA ILE A 237 4.19 23.33 1.45
C ILE A 237 2.79 23.74 1.89
N PRO A 238 1.88 24.09 0.96
CA PRO A 238 0.54 24.50 1.33
C PRO A 238 -0.29 23.31 1.82
N ALA A 239 -1.05 23.50 2.89
CA ALA A 239 -2.01 22.53 3.39
C ALA A 239 -3.35 23.24 3.67
N PRO A 240 -4.09 23.64 2.62
CA PRO A 240 -5.40 24.24 2.76
C PRO A 240 -6.43 23.19 3.14
N GLY A 241 -7.46 23.62 3.85
CA GLY A 241 -8.50 22.77 4.39
C GLY A 241 -8.02 21.97 5.59
N ARG A 242 -8.82 20.97 5.97
CA ARG A 242 -8.53 20.11 7.11
C ARG A 242 -7.70 18.90 6.66
N THR A 243 -6.60 18.65 7.36
CA THR A 243 -5.80 17.43 7.25
C THR A 243 -5.75 16.78 8.63
N ALA A 244 -6.32 15.58 8.76
CA ALA A 244 -6.42 14.93 10.07
C ALA A 244 -5.04 14.49 10.57
N ARG A 245 -4.17 13.99 9.67
CA ARG A 245 -2.79 13.60 9.98
C ARG A 245 -1.86 14.09 8.88
N PHE A 246 -0.86 14.87 9.23
CA PHE A 246 0.16 15.37 8.31
C PHE A 246 1.55 14.96 8.81
N GLU A 247 2.34 14.36 7.94
CA GLU A 247 3.69 13.92 8.25
C GLU A 247 4.67 14.34 7.14
N ILE A 248 5.87 14.74 7.54
CA ILE A 248 7.01 14.97 6.64
C ILE A 248 8.16 14.10 7.10
N LEU A 249 8.64 13.24 6.22
CA LEU A 249 9.80 12.40 6.41
C LEU A 249 10.95 12.93 5.57
N ILE A 250 12.08 13.22 6.19
CA ILE A 250 13.30 13.67 5.49
C ILE A 250 14.30 12.53 5.54
N GLU A 251 14.65 11.98 4.37
CA GLU A 251 15.60 10.88 4.26
C GLU A 251 17.02 11.33 4.61
N GLU A 252 17.74 10.50 5.34
CA GLU A 252 19.14 10.70 5.72
C GLU A 252 20.06 9.71 4.95
N PRO A 253 21.25 10.13 4.51
CA PRO A 253 21.87 11.44 4.79
C PRO A 253 21.41 12.55 3.85
N SER A 254 21.11 13.71 4.40
CA SER A 254 20.72 14.90 3.63
C SER A 254 21.36 16.17 4.20
N PRO A 255 21.46 17.25 3.42
CA PRO A 255 21.77 18.57 3.97
C PRO A 255 20.83 18.92 5.13
N PRO A 256 21.30 19.65 6.14
CA PRO A 256 20.47 19.96 7.31
C PRO A 256 19.22 20.73 6.94
N LEU A 257 18.06 20.10 7.06
CA LEU A 257 16.75 20.64 6.75
C LEU A 257 15.85 20.57 7.98
N ARG A 258 15.07 21.61 8.23
CA ARG A 258 14.06 21.68 9.28
C ARG A 258 12.70 22.01 8.67
N VAL A 259 11.66 21.50 9.30
CA VAL A 259 10.28 21.83 8.95
C VAL A 259 9.72 22.80 9.99
N ASP A 260 9.35 23.99 9.52
CA ASP A 260 8.63 24.95 10.37
C ASP A 260 7.13 24.73 10.22
N GLY A 261 6.41 24.69 11.35
CA GLY A 261 4.97 24.48 11.42
C GLY A 261 4.54 23.09 11.83
N LEU A 262 5.48 22.14 12.00
CA LEU A 262 5.23 20.81 12.56
C LEU A 262 6.15 20.53 13.75
N GLU A 263 5.73 19.60 14.61
CA GLU A 263 6.57 19.11 15.69
C GLU A 263 7.62 18.12 15.15
N SER A 264 8.85 18.26 15.62
CA SER A 264 9.88 17.25 15.36
C SER A 264 9.62 16.05 16.24
N LEU A 265 9.41 14.91 15.60
CA LEU A 265 9.21 13.62 16.25
C LEU A 265 10.51 12.81 16.26
N ASP A 266 10.41 11.53 16.58
CA ASP A 266 11.58 10.64 16.63
C ASP A 266 12.13 10.35 15.21
N VAL A 267 13.40 9.92 15.16
CA VAL A 267 14.03 9.39 13.96
C VAL A 267 13.50 7.97 13.72
N VAL A 268 13.02 7.70 12.53
CA VAL A 268 12.48 6.40 12.13
C VAL A 268 13.43 5.75 11.15
N ALA A 269 13.82 4.50 11.43
CA ALA A 269 14.56 3.68 10.48
C ALA A 269 13.59 2.78 9.72
N PHE A 270 13.73 2.77 8.41
CA PHE A 270 12.86 2.02 7.52
C PHE A 270 13.72 1.32 6.47
N GLU A 271 13.76 -0.01 6.49
CA GLU A 271 14.70 -0.81 5.69
C GLU A 271 16.17 -0.36 5.85
N SER A 272 16.77 0.13 4.75
CA SER A 272 18.14 0.65 4.73
C SER A 272 18.22 2.16 4.94
N SER A 273 17.08 2.86 4.96
CA SER A 273 17.00 4.33 5.06
C SER A 273 16.58 4.77 6.46
N THR A 274 17.05 5.93 6.85
CA THR A 274 16.73 6.59 8.11
C THR A 274 16.05 7.91 7.80
N PHE A 275 14.96 8.23 8.50
CA PHE A 275 14.17 9.43 8.24
C PHE A 275 14.03 10.26 9.51
N ARG A 276 14.18 11.57 9.39
CA ARG A 276 13.72 12.52 10.42
C ARG A 276 12.22 12.76 10.18
N LEU A 277 11.42 12.49 11.19
CA LEU A 277 9.97 12.62 11.14
C LEU A 277 9.51 13.93 11.79
N TYR A 278 8.65 14.63 11.08
CA TYR A 278 7.88 15.77 11.57
C TYR A 278 6.40 15.47 11.40
N GLY A 279 5.58 15.80 12.38
CA GLY A 279 4.16 15.48 12.33
C GLY A 279 3.27 16.49 13.01
N GLY A 280 2.00 16.49 12.59
CA GLY A 280 0.93 17.27 13.19
C GLY A 280 -0.43 16.62 12.93
N ASN A 281 -1.34 16.78 13.85
CA ASN A 281 -2.71 16.27 13.74
C ASN A 281 -3.69 17.43 13.68
N GLU A 282 -4.83 17.19 13.01
CA GLU A 282 -5.95 18.13 12.92
C GLU A 282 -5.53 19.53 12.43
N LEU A 283 -4.66 19.57 11.43
CA LEU A 283 -4.21 20.83 10.84
C LEU A 283 -5.31 21.42 9.96
N VAL A 284 -5.45 22.77 10.01
CA VAL A 284 -6.43 23.50 9.22
C VAL A 284 -5.76 24.73 8.63
N ASP A 285 -5.77 24.85 7.29
CA ASP A 285 -5.27 26.00 6.54
C ASP A 285 -3.84 26.42 6.92
N VAL A 286 -2.93 25.43 7.04
CA VAL A 286 -1.54 25.69 7.42
C VAL A 286 -0.64 25.81 6.20
N ASN A 287 0.45 26.51 6.39
CA ASN A 287 1.57 26.57 5.47
C ASN A 287 2.82 26.10 6.19
N LEU A 288 3.42 25.05 5.70
CA LEU A 288 4.65 24.47 6.24
C LEU A 288 5.83 24.98 5.41
N THR A 289 6.98 25.17 6.04
CA THR A 289 8.17 25.65 5.32
C THR A 289 9.34 24.72 5.56
N LEU A 290 9.98 24.29 4.48
CA LEU A 290 11.25 23.57 4.54
C LEU A 290 12.39 24.60 4.62
N VAL A 291 13.09 24.67 5.74
CA VAL A 291 14.15 25.64 6.00
C VAL A 291 15.49 24.94 6.06
N GLU A 292 16.40 25.34 5.17
CA GLU A 292 17.80 24.94 5.29
C GLU A 292 18.40 25.50 6.59
N THR A 293 18.91 24.64 7.43
CA THR A 293 19.63 25.08 8.62
C THR A 293 21.12 25.11 8.30
N ALA A 294 21.77 26.22 8.61
CA ALA A 294 23.22 26.27 8.51
C ALA A 294 23.80 25.09 9.32
N ASP A 295 24.73 24.37 8.72
CA ASP A 295 25.45 23.31 9.39
C ASP A 295 26.05 23.89 10.69
N GLN A 296 25.40 23.61 11.81
CA GLN A 296 26.02 23.86 13.09
C GLN A 296 27.11 22.80 13.21
N GLY A 297 28.29 23.14 12.72
CA GLY A 297 29.45 22.28 12.82
C GLY A 297 29.51 21.60 14.18
N PRO A 298 30.15 20.46 14.29
CA PRO A 298 30.16 19.67 15.52
C PRO A 298 30.43 20.59 16.72
N PRO A 299 29.65 20.48 17.79
CA PRO A 299 29.80 21.36 18.95
C PRO A 299 31.28 21.39 19.34
N PRO A 300 31.85 22.58 19.66
CA PRO A 300 33.26 22.70 19.94
C PRO A 300 33.68 21.62 20.93
N LEU A 301 34.81 20.98 20.65
CA LEU A 301 35.35 19.84 21.42
C LEU A 301 35.30 20.09 22.92
N GLU A 302 35.41 21.35 23.33
CA GLU A 302 35.29 21.81 24.71
C GLU A 302 33.95 21.50 25.35
N TRP A 303 32.82 21.62 24.60
CA TRP A 303 31.47 21.29 25.06
C TRP A 303 31.25 19.78 25.14
N LEU A 304 31.81 19.01 24.21
CA LEU A 304 31.78 17.55 24.26
C LEU A 304 32.60 17.00 25.46
N ALA A 305 33.74 17.60 25.72
CA ALA A 305 34.56 17.26 26.90
C ALA A 305 33.84 17.61 28.21
N LEU A 306 33.14 18.77 28.27
CA LEU A 306 32.36 19.18 29.42
C LEU A 306 31.16 18.23 29.63
N LEU A 307 30.45 17.89 28.57
CA LEU A 307 29.30 16.96 28.62
C LEU A 307 29.72 15.55 29.03
N ALA A 308 30.84 15.05 28.52
CA ALA A 308 31.43 13.78 28.93
C ALA A 308 31.83 13.80 30.41
N THR A 309 32.41 14.90 30.89
CA THR A 309 32.80 15.07 32.30
C THR A 309 31.58 15.10 33.22
N VAL A 310 30.52 15.82 32.85
CA VAL A 310 29.24 15.85 33.57
C VAL A 310 28.58 14.48 33.57
N MET A 311 28.53 13.79 32.43
CA MET A 311 27.95 12.42 32.32
C MET A 311 28.72 11.42 33.18
N LEU A 312 30.06 11.48 33.21
CA LEU A 312 30.89 10.64 34.09
C LEU A 312 30.67 10.96 35.57
N ALA A 313 30.55 12.24 35.93
CA ALA A 313 30.26 12.64 37.30
C ALA A 313 28.86 12.20 37.74
N VAL A 314 27.85 12.40 36.92
CA VAL A 314 26.45 11.99 37.18
C VAL A 314 26.34 10.46 37.16
N GLY A 315 26.97 9.80 36.19
CA GLY A 315 26.99 8.33 36.08
C GLY A 315 27.70 7.68 37.25
N GLY A 316 28.82 8.24 37.67
CA GLY A 316 29.54 7.79 38.86
C GLY A 316 28.72 7.98 40.15
N PHE A 317 28.04 9.11 40.29
CA PHE A 317 27.16 9.36 41.42
C PHE A 317 25.94 8.40 41.44
N PHE A 318 25.28 8.16 40.27
CA PHE A 318 24.18 7.22 40.19
C PHE A 318 24.61 5.76 40.37
N ALA A 319 25.78 5.37 39.89
CA ALA A 319 26.33 4.03 40.12
C ALA A 319 26.61 3.78 41.63
N TYR A 320 26.95 4.84 42.36
CA TYR A 320 27.19 4.75 43.80
C TYR A 320 25.88 4.69 44.63
N VAL A 321 24.79 5.33 44.17
CA VAL A 321 23.56 5.53 44.95
C VAL A 321 22.46 4.52 44.66
N ARG A 322 22.53 3.74 43.54
CA ARG A 322 21.41 2.85 43.15
C ARG A 322 21.64 1.37 43.45
N PRO A 323 20.77 0.73 44.27
CA PRO A 323 20.67 -0.73 44.32
C PRO A 323 20.04 -1.25 43.03
N ARG A 324 20.62 -2.33 42.49
CA ARG A 324 20.24 -2.99 41.22
C ARG A 324 18.75 -3.36 41.19
N ARG A 325 17.93 -2.61 40.46
CA ARG A 325 16.58 -3.05 40.04
C ARG A 325 16.61 -3.46 38.56
N ARG A 326 16.11 -4.67 38.31
CA ARG A 326 15.95 -5.22 36.97
C ARG A 326 14.95 -4.34 36.17
N VAL A 327 15.37 -3.85 35.01
CA VAL A 327 14.52 -3.13 34.08
C VAL A 327 13.72 -4.18 33.27
N VAL A 328 12.42 -4.08 33.35
CA VAL A 328 11.50 -4.74 32.42
C VAL A 328 11.39 -3.81 31.22
N ALA A 329 11.71 -4.31 30.03
CA ALA A 329 11.60 -3.56 28.78
C ALA A 329 10.13 -3.14 28.56
N GLY A 330 9.90 -1.83 28.49
CA GLY A 330 8.61 -1.26 28.12
C GLY A 330 8.46 -1.26 26.60
N GLN A 331 7.26 -1.59 26.17
CA GLN A 331 6.83 -1.54 24.79
C GLN A 331 6.84 -0.09 24.29
N GLY A 332 7.49 0.14 23.14
CA GLY A 332 7.38 1.39 22.37
C GLY A 332 6.00 1.53 21.71
N PRO A 333 5.61 2.73 21.25
CA PRO A 333 4.35 2.93 20.56
C PRO A 333 4.30 2.10 19.27
N GLY A 334 3.24 1.28 19.15
CA GLY A 334 3.08 0.39 18.01
C GLY A 334 2.89 1.20 16.72
N LEU A 335 3.56 0.77 15.68
CA LEU A 335 3.35 1.23 14.31
C LEU A 335 1.88 1.02 13.93
N GLY A 336 1.26 2.01 13.30
CA GLY A 336 -0.11 1.88 12.80
C GLY A 336 -0.21 0.74 11.76
N ARG A 337 -1.38 0.12 11.64
CA ARG A 337 -1.65 -1.05 10.79
C ARG A 337 -1.16 -0.86 9.36
N GLU A 338 -1.34 0.34 8.79
CA GLU A 338 -0.91 0.66 7.43
C GLU A 338 0.61 0.68 7.25
N ALA A 339 1.34 1.19 8.23
CA ALA A 339 2.80 1.13 8.22
C ALA A 339 3.31 -0.32 8.30
N LEU A 340 2.60 -1.19 9.02
CA LEU A 340 2.92 -2.61 9.07
C LEU A 340 2.64 -3.32 7.75
N ILE A 341 1.58 -2.94 7.03
CA ILE A 341 1.25 -3.47 5.70
C ILE A 341 2.31 -3.07 4.68
N LEU A 342 2.71 -1.80 4.66
CA LEU A 342 3.80 -1.29 3.81
C LEU A 342 5.13 -2.00 4.09
N GLU A 343 5.44 -2.25 5.37
CA GLU A 343 6.65 -2.97 5.77
C GLU A 343 6.62 -4.43 5.32
N VAL A 344 5.47 -5.09 5.38
CA VAL A 344 5.32 -6.46 4.88
C VAL A 344 5.52 -6.51 3.37
N ALA A 345 4.95 -5.56 2.61
CA ALA A 345 5.12 -5.49 1.17
C ALA A 345 6.59 -5.33 0.74
N ARG A 346 7.37 -4.50 1.45
CA ARG A 346 8.80 -4.32 1.16
C ARG A 346 9.66 -5.51 1.56
N ILE A 347 9.31 -6.21 2.63
CA ILE A 347 10.00 -7.44 3.01
C ILE A 347 9.76 -8.52 1.95
N ASP A 348 8.59 -8.52 1.32
CA ASP A 348 8.29 -9.42 0.21
C ASP A 348 9.17 -9.10 -1.02
N ASP A 349 9.42 -7.82 -1.32
CA ASP A 349 10.36 -7.38 -2.37
C ASP A 349 11.80 -7.79 -2.04
N ALA A 350 12.25 -7.56 -0.80
CA ALA A 350 13.59 -7.97 -0.37
C ALA A 350 13.79 -9.51 -0.39
N LEU A 351 12.71 -10.27 -0.15
CA LEU A 351 12.74 -11.73 -0.23
C LEU A 351 12.92 -12.22 -1.68
N ALA A 352 12.39 -11.48 -2.65
CA ALA A 352 12.55 -11.78 -4.07
C ALA A 352 14.00 -11.55 -4.56
N GLU A 353 14.71 -10.60 -3.96
CA GLU A 353 16.10 -10.27 -4.31
C GLU A 353 17.15 -11.11 -3.57
N ALA A 354 16.77 -11.76 -2.44
CA ALA A 354 17.69 -12.51 -1.59
C ALA A 354 18.17 -13.82 -2.27
N ALA A 355 19.41 -13.82 -2.76
CA ALA A 355 20.04 -14.96 -3.42
C ALA A 355 20.69 -15.97 -2.45
N GLU A 356 20.99 -15.58 -1.20
CA GLU A 356 21.65 -16.44 -0.20
C GLU A 356 20.66 -17.04 0.80
N PRO A 357 20.76 -18.37 1.09
CA PRO A 357 19.81 -19.08 1.95
C PRO A 357 19.76 -18.57 3.39
N ASP A 358 20.88 -18.08 3.94
CA ASP A 358 20.94 -17.57 5.31
C ASP A 358 20.24 -16.21 5.42
N THR A 359 20.44 -15.33 4.46
CA THR A 359 19.77 -14.03 4.35
C THR A 359 18.25 -14.20 4.17
N ARG A 360 17.85 -15.17 3.36
CA ARG A 360 16.45 -15.50 3.10
C ARG A 360 15.74 -16.00 4.37
N SER A 361 16.42 -16.79 5.18
CA SER A 361 15.87 -17.29 6.46
C SER A 361 15.63 -16.14 7.46
N GLU A 362 16.54 -15.19 7.55
CA GLU A 362 16.42 -14.03 8.45
C GLU A 362 15.28 -13.09 8.01
N ILE A 363 15.12 -12.87 6.71
CA ILE A 363 14.02 -12.09 6.13
C ILE A 363 12.66 -12.76 6.41
N LEU A 364 12.56 -14.08 6.27
CA LEU A 364 11.34 -14.84 6.57
C LEU A 364 10.95 -14.77 8.06
N GLU A 365 11.91 -14.83 8.98
CA GLU A 365 11.65 -14.66 10.40
C GLU A 365 11.12 -13.25 10.72
N ARG A 366 11.68 -12.23 10.09
CA ARG A 366 11.26 -10.83 10.25
C ARG A 366 9.85 -10.62 9.70
N ARG A 367 9.55 -11.19 8.54
CA ARG A 367 8.19 -11.20 7.95
C ARG A 367 7.17 -11.84 8.89
N ALA A 368 7.47 -13.01 9.41
CA ALA A 368 6.58 -13.71 10.34
C ALA A 368 6.31 -12.89 11.62
N ALA A 369 7.31 -12.17 12.12
CA ALA A 369 7.15 -11.30 13.28
C ALA A 369 6.19 -10.13 12.98
N LEU A 370 6.31 -9.47 11.83
CA LEU A 370 5.43 -8.37 11.44
C LEU A 370 3.99 -8.81 11.18
N LEU A 371 3.80 -9.96 10.51
CA LEU A 371 2.48 -10.55 10.33
C LEU A 371 1.82 -10.92 11.66
N SER A 372 2.60 -11.34 12.66
CA SER A 372 2.08 -11.59 14.00
C SER A 372 1.62 -10.31 14.70
N LEU A 373 2.32 -9.18 14.49
CA LEU A 373 1.93 -7.87 15.01
C LEU A 373 0.67 -7.33 14.33
N LEU A 374 0.52 -7.53 13.01
CA LEU A 374 -0.70 -7.19 12.27
C LEU A 374 -1.93 -7.95 12.79
N ARG A 375 -1.78 -9.23 13.14
CA ARG A 375 -2.87 -10.04 13.72
C ARG A 375 -3.24 -9.66 15.16
N THR A 376 -2.34 -9.02 15.89
CA THR A 376 -2.60 -8.59 17.29
C THR A 376 -3.06 -7.14 17.40
N SER A 377 -3.07 -6.40 16.30
CA SER A 377 -3.52 -5.00 16.23
C SER A 377 -4.99 -4.83 15.81
N ASP A 378 -5.76 -5.94 15.76
CA ASP A 378 -7.24 -5.92 15.62
C ASP A 378 -7.95 -5.72 16.94
#